data_4f8f2ba3dec40134ccae1b0e9b0f365a
#
_entry.id   4f8f2ba3dec40134ccae1b0e9b0f365a
#
_cell.length_a   1.000
_cell.length_b   1.000
_cell.length_c   1.000
_cell.angle_alpha   90.00
_cell.angle_beta   90.00
_cell.angle_gamma   90.00
#
_symmetry.space_group_name_H-M   'P 1'
#
loop_
_entity.id
_entity.type
_entity.pdbx_description
1 polymer ?
#
loop_
_entity_poly.entity_id
_entity_poly.type
_entity_poly.pdbx_seq_one_letter_code
_entity_poly.pdbx_strand_id
1 'polypeptide(L)'
;MPIYKMTDKNGKNIRKDGLQKYRVRVNYTDSFGKPHQIDRVAFGAETAKQLEIQLTQKLNAKEIASKMTIGQLFTEYITAKRSEVRETSLDKSLRILRKNVLPTFESVRIDNLNVPMVQKWKQELSEQGLAIVTRKNIYGEFRAMMNYAVKMEYIPKNPVITAGNFKAPLEAKKEMLFYTPDEFKKYISAAKNYAQTAEDGGSMYEWNYYVFFNI
;
A
#
# COMPACT_ATOMS: atom_id res chain seq x y z
N MET A 1 19.47 20.22 26.09
CA MET A 1 19.35 20.64 24.67
C MET A 1 20.11 19.67 23.80
N PRO A 2 19.53 19.12 22.74
CA PRO A 2 20.17 18.09 21.94
C PRO A 2 21.18 18.60 20.88
N ILE A 3 21.40 19.93 20.78
CA ILE A 3 22.30 20.54 19.80
C ILE A 3 23.48 21.19 20.50
N TYR A 4 24.70 20.76 20.19
CA TYR A 4 25.93 21.25 20.78
C TYR A 4 26.85 21.84 19.70
N LYS A 5 27.44 23.02 19.97
CA LYS A 5 28.53 23.56 19.13
C LYS A 5 29.76 22.68 19.29
N MET A 6 30.40 22.33 18.20
CA MET A 6 31.66 21.58 18.22
C MET A 6 32.84 22.54 18.18
N THR A 7 33.77 22.35 19.13
CA THR A 7 35.03 23.09 19.21
C THR A 7 36.22 22.14 19.04
N ASP A 8 37.35 22.65 18.63
CA ASP A 8 38.63 21.94 18.58
C ASP A 8 39.24 21.76 19.98
N LYS A 9 40.42 21.13 20.05
CA LYS A 9 41.16 20.90 21.32
C LYS A 9 41.55 22.21 22.03
N ASN A 10 41.57 23.33 21.30
CA ASN A 10 41.91 24.66 21.81
C ASN A 10 40.70 25.53 22.10
N GLY A 11 39.50 24.96 22.09
CA GLY A 11 38.24 25.67 22.36
C GLY A 11 37.74 26.55 21.20
N LYS A 12 38.40 26.54 20.02
CA LYS A 12 37.97 27.29 18.84
C LYS A 12 36.81 26.55 18.12
N ASN A 13 35.85 27.33 17.65
CA ASN A 13 34.70 26.79 16.90
C ASN A 13 35.16 26.14 15.58
N ILE A 14 34.77 24.86 15.39
CA ILE A 14 35.05 24.17 14.12
C ILE A 14 34.05 24.67 13.08
N ARG A 15 34.55 25.18 11.95
CA ARG A 15 33.77 25.70 10.84
C ARG A 15 34.15 24.99 9.54
N LYS A 16 33.15 24.87 8.64
CA LYS A 16 33.34 24.46 7.25
C LYS A 16 32.53 25.43 6.38
N ASP A 17 33.18 25.99 5.35
CA ASP A 17 32.57 26.98 4.44
C ASP A 17 31.91 28.15 5.19
N GLY A 18 32.57 28.64 6.25
CA GLY A 18 32.03 29.72 7.13
C GLY A 18 30.99 29.29 8.15
N LEU A 19 30.41 28.11 8.01
CA LEU A 19 29.33 27.62 8.88
C LEU A 19 29.90 26.87 10.08
N GLN A 20 29.35 27.17 11.27
CA GLN A 20 29.67 26.48 12.51
C GLN A 20 29.24 25.02 12.48
N LYS A 21 30.09 24.10 12.93
CA LYS A 21 29.79 22.69 13.09
C LYS A 21 29.01 22.43 14.38
N TYR A 22 27.90 21.70 14.25
CA TYR A 22 27.07 21.30 15.38
C TYR A 22 26.98 19.78 15.47
N ARG A 23 26.92 19.26 16.69
CA ARG A 23 26.54 17.87 17.00
C ARG A 23 25.07 17.88 17.43
N VAL A 24 24.24 17.13 16.72
CA VAL A 24 22.84 16.89 17.06
C VAL A 24 22.77 15.52 17.72
N ARG A 25 22.30 15.49 18.96
CA ARG A 25 22.21 14.28 19.77
C ARG A 25 20.76 14.04 20.16
N VAL A 26 20.19 12.89 19.79
CA VAL A 26 18.83 12.49 20.17
C VAL A 26 18.91 11.17 20.93
N ASN A 27 18.39 11.17 22.15
CA ASN A 27 18.27 9.96 22.96
C ASN A 27 16.89 9.35 22.74
N TYR A 28 16.82 8.03 22.64
CA TYR A 28 15.57 7.28 22.54
C TYR A 28 15.70 5.94 23.26
N THR A 29 14.55 5.36 23.60
CA THR A 29 14.47 4.04 24.22
C THR A 29 13.92 3.06 23.18
N ASP A 30 14.54 1.89 23.02
CA ASP A 30 14.04 0.87 22.12
C ASP A 30 12.83 0.12 22.69
N SER A 31 12.25 -0.77 21.88
CA SER A 31 11.09 -1.59 22.26
C SER A 31 11.34 -2.52 23.45
N PHE A 32 12.60 -2.72 23.83
CA PHE A 32 13.03 -3.54 24.97
C PHE A 32 13.34 -2.71 26.21
N GLY A 33 13.09 -1.40 26.19
CA GLY A 33 13.38 -0.49 27.29
C GLY A 33 14.85 -0.06 27.40
N LYS A 34 15.71 -0.43 26.42
CA LYS A 34 17.13 -0.08 26.45
C LYS A 34 17.35 1.32 25.87
N PRO A 35 18.07 2.20 26.59
CA PRO A 35 18.38 3.54 26.10
C PRO A 35 19.42 3.49 24.99
N HIS A 36 19.16 4.25 23.93
CA HIS A 36 20.04 4.44 22.78
C HIS A 36 20.22 5.93 22.49
N GLN A 37 21.29 6.25 21.77
CA GLN A 37 21.64 7.61 21.39
C GLN A 37 22.02 7.66 19.91
N ILE A 38 21.49 8.64 19.20
CA ILE A 38 21.87 8.97 17.83
C ILE A 38 22.65 10.27 17.83
N ASP A 39 23.88 10.24 17.33
CA ASP A 39 24.71 11.42 17.11
C ASP A 39 24.82 11.68 15.60
N ARG A 40 24.52 12.91 15.19
CA ARG A 40 24.71 13.40 13.81
C ARG A 40 25.40 14.76 13.82
N VAL A 41 26.00 15.10 12.70
CA VAL A 41 26.67 16.37 12.51
C VAL A 41 25.97 17.20 11.46
N ALA A 42 25.81 18.49 11.75
CA ALA A 42 25.27 19.47 10.82
C ALA A 42 26.15 20.73 10.79
N PHE A 43 26.14 21.46 9.69
CA PHE A 43 26.81 22.74 9.53
C PHE A 43 25.77 23.84 9.39
N GLY A 44 25.81 24.82 10.29
CA GLY A 44 24.79 25.87 10.46
C GLY A 44 23.75 25.53 11.52
N ALA A 45 23.28 26.55 12.21
CA ALA A 45 22.33 26.41 13.31
C ALA A 45 20.93 25.94 12.82
N GLU A 46 20.51 26.43 11.65
CA GLU A 46 19.20 26.12 11.06
C GLU A 46 19.14 24.66 10.57
N THR A 47 20.18 24.22 9.86
CA THR A 47 20.32 22.82 9.43
C THR A 47 20.40 21.85 10.61
N ALA A 48 21.03 22.26 11.72
CA ALA A 48 21.07 21.45 12.94
C ALA A 48 19.68 21.31 13.58
N LYS A 49 18.88 22.37 13.62
CA LYS A 49 17.48 22.33 14.09
C LYS A 49 16.60 21.47 13.20
N GLN A 50 16.70 21.62 11.89
CA GLN A 50 15.95 20.79 10.94
C GLN A 50 16.29 19.31 11.10
N LEU A 51 17.57 18.99 11.25
CA LEU A 51 18.05 17.62 11.47
C LEU A 51 17.51 17.04 12.79
N GLU A 52 17.48 17.83 13.86
CA GLU A 52 16.90 17.43 15.14
C GLU A 52 15.42 17.08 15.01
N ILE A 53 14.63 17.97 14.36
CA ILE A 53 13.20 17.76 14.11
C ILE A 53 12.99 16.47 13.31
N GLN A 54 13.73 16.27 12.23
CA GLN A 54 13.63 15.07 11.40
C GLN A 54 13.96 13.79 12.17
N LEU A 55 15.03 13.80 12.99
CA LEU A 55 15.39 12.64 13.80
C LEU A 55 14.34 12.33 14.86
N THR A 56 13.80 13.36 15.51
CA THR A 56 12.75 13.20 16.53
C THR A 56 11.46 12.66 15.91
N GLN A 57 11.05 13.19 14.76
CA GLN A 57 9.87 12.70 14.04
C GLN A 57 10.01 11.23 13.63
N LYS A 58 11.19 10.83 13.11
CA LYS A 58 11.48 9.43 12.75
C LYS A 58 11.45 8.48 13.92
N LEU A 59 11.95 8.92 15.08
CA LEU A 59 11.94 8.13 16.31
C LEU A 59 10.53 7.97 16.86
N ASN A 60 9.74 9.04 16.86
CA ASN A 60 8.34 9.01 17.28
C ASN A 60 7.49 8.10 16.37
N ALA A 61 7.66 8.20 15.06
CA ALA A 61 7.00 7.31 14.10
C ALA A 61 7.36 5.84 14.34
N LYS A 62 8.63 5.54 14.63
CA LYS A 62 9.09 4.19 14.95
C LYS A 62 8.54 3.68 16.28
N GLU A 63 8.42 4.53 17.29
CA GLU A 63 7.81 4.18 18.57
C GLU A 63 6.31 3.88 18.43
N ILE A 64 5.58 4.70 17.67
CA ILE A 64 4.17 4.45 17.34
C ILE A 64 4.03 3.11 16.59
N ALA A 65 4.86 2.87 15.59
CA ALA A 65 4.84 1.63 14.80
C ALA A 65 5.11 0.40 15.65
N SER A 66 6.00 0.50 16.64
CA SER A 66 6.32 -0.62 17.54
C SER A 66 5.15 -1.07 18.43
N LYS A 67 4.12 -0.25 18.57
CA LYS A 67 2.90 -0.53 19.34
C LYS A 67 1.67 -0.79 18.45
N MET A 68 1.72 -0.38 17.17
CA MET A 68 0.59 -0.44 16.25
C MET A 68 0.42 -1.84 15.65
N THR A 69 -0.82 -2.32 15.60
CA THR A 69 -1.19 -3.56 14.89
C THR A 69 -1.60 -3.27 13.44
N ILE A 70 -1.63 -4.31 12.60
CA ILE A 70 -2.12 -4.20 11.22
C ILE A 70 -3.61 -3.80 11.19
N GLY A 71 -4.41 -4.21 12.18
CA GLY A 71 -5.80 -3.76 12.30
C GLY A 71 -5.92 -2.25 12.56
N GLN A 72 -5.05 -1.69 13.40
CA GLN A 72 -4.99 -0.25 13.63
C GLN A 72 -4.49 0.50 12.39
N LEU A 73 -3.44 0.00 11.72
CA LEU A 73 -2.97 0.54 10.45
C LEU A 73 -4.06 0.53 9.38
N PHE A 74 -4.84 -0.55 9.30
CA PHE A 74 -5.98 -0.64 8.37
C PHE A 74 -6.99 0.49 8.61
N THR A 75 -7.35 0.75 9.85
CA THR A 75 -8.31 1.81 10.20
C THR A 75 -7.79 3.19 9.79
N GLU A 76 -6.52 3.47 10.08
CA GLU A 76 -5.86 4.71 9.68
C GLU A 76 -5.75 4.85 8.17
N TYR A 77 -5.31 3.79 7.47
CA TYR A 77 -5.19 3.77 6.01
C TYR A 77 -6.52 4.03 5.31
N ILE A 78 -7.62 3.40 5.76
CA ILE A 78 -8.94 3.61 5.19
C ILE A 78 -9.43 5.03 5.43
N THR A 79 -9.16 5.60 6.60
CA THR A 79 -9.50 6.98 6.92
C THR A 79 -8.76 7.96 6.00
N ALA A 80 -7.46 7.77 5.80
CA ALA A 80 -6.66 8.58 4.89
C ALA A 80 -7.13 8.42 3.43
N LYS A 81 -7.38 7.19 2.99
CA LYS A 81 -7.79 6.89 1.61
C LYS A 81 -9.17 7.46 1.26
N ARG A 82 -10.06 7.65 2.25
CA ARG A 82 -11.42 8.18 2.02
C ARG A 82 -11.44 9.53 1.32
N SER A 83 -10.46 10.38 1.59
CA SER A 83 -10.34 11.71 0.96
C SER A 83 -9.71 11.69 -0.43
N GLU A 84 -9.07 10.57 -0.81
CA GLU A 84 -8.26 10.48 -2.04
C GLU A 84 -8.97 9.72 -3.17
N VAL A 85 -9.94 8.85 -2.85
CA VAL A 85 -10.56 7.96 -3.84
C VAL A 85 -12.08 8.01 -3.80
N ARG A 86 -12.71 7.56 -4.90
CA ARG A 86 -14.18 7.42 -4.98
C ARG A 86 -14.68 6.35 -4.00
N GLU A 87 -15.89 6.54 -3.48
CA GLU A 87 -16.52 5.66 -2.50
C GLU A 87 -16.54 4.19 -2.96
N THR A 88 -16.90 3.93 -4.22
CA THR A 88 -16.91 2.58 -4.79
C THR A 88 -15.53 1.90 -4.77
N SER A 89 -14.46 2.66 -4.96
CA SER A 89 -13.08 2.15 -4.89
C SER A 89 -12.67 1.89 -3.44
N LEU A 90 -13.11 2.74 -2.52
CA LEU A 90 -12.88 2.56 -1.09
C LEU A 90 -13.57 1.30 -0.59
N ASP A 91 -14.84 1.09 -0.94
CA ASP A 91 -15.61 -0.10 -0.57
C ASP A 91 -15.00 -1.39 -1.09
N LYS A 92 -14.48 -1.37 -2.31
CA LYS A 92 -13.72 -2.50 -2.87
C LYS A 92 -12.49 -2.82 -2.01
N SER A 93 -11.68 -1.81 -1.66
CA SER A 93 -10.50 -1.98 -0.83
C SER A 93 -10.85 -2.49 0.57
N LEU A 94 -11.88 -1.91 1.19
CA LEU A 94 -12.42 -2.32 2.48
C LEU A 94 -12.79 -3.81 2.49
N ARG A 95 -13.59 -4.24 1.52
CA ARG A 95 -14.07 -5.62 1.40
C ARG A 95 -12.92 -6.60 1.20
N ILE A 96 -11.97 -6.25 0.34
CA ILE A 96 -10.82 -7.11 0.05
C ILE A 96 -9.96 -7.28 1.30
N LEU A 97 -9.58 -6.18 1.96
CA LEU A 97 -8.71 -6.21 3.13
C LEU A 97 -9.37 -6.91 4.32
N ARG A 98 -10.64 -6.58 4.62
CA ARG A 98 -11.39 -7.22 5.72
C ARG A 98 -11.55 -8.73 5.53
N LYS A 99 -11.84 -9.17 4.30
CA LYS A 99 -12.09 -10.59 4.03
C LYS A 99 -10.83 -11.43 3.99
N ASN A 100 -9.72 -10.89 3.43
CA ASN A 100 -8.59 -11.73 3.03
C ASN A 100 -7.27 -11.41 3.77
N VAL A 101 -7.16 -10.26 4.44
CA VAL A 101 -5.92 -9.84 5.10
C VAL A 101 -6.11 -9.78 6.61
N LEU A 102 -7.14 -9.09 7.10
CA LEU A 102 -7.36 -8.93 8.54
C LEU A 102 -7.51 -10.25 9.29
N PRO A 103 -8.22 -11.29 8.80
CA PRO A 103 -8.34 -12.54 9.55
C PRO A 103 -7.01 -13.17 9.94
N THR A 104 -5.97 -12.95 9.12
CA THR A 104 -4.62 -13.49 9.37
C THR A 104 -3.72 -12.52 10.14
N PHE A 105 -3.87 -11.21 9.91
CA PHE A 105 -2.85 -10.23 10.35
C PHE A 105 -3.36 -9.16 11.31
N GLU A 106 -4.65 -9.08 11.64
CA GLU A 106 -5.24 -7.99 12.42
C GLU A 106 -4.49 -7.72 13.73
N SER A 107 -4.16 -8.77 14.48
CA SER A 107 -3.46 -8.69 15.76
C SER A 107 -1.93 -8.60 15.63
N VAL A 108 -1.40 -8.80 14.44
CA VAL A 108 0.05 -8.77 14.19
C VAL A 108 0.54 -7.32 14.25
N ARG A 109 1.62 -7.08 15.00
CA ARG A 109 2.28 -5.77 15.03
C ARG A 109 2.95 -5.50 13.69
N ILE A 110 2.93 -4.24 13.25
CA ILE A 110 3.46 -3.85 11.93
C ILE A 110 4.96 -4.16 11.84
N ASP A 111 5.72 -3.94 12.90
CA ASP A 111 7.16 -4.18 12.97
C ASP A 111 7.53 -5.68 12.96
N ASN A 112 6.60 -6.54 13.36
CA ASN A 112 6.79 -8.00 13.39
C ASN A 112 6.41 -8.68 12.06
N LEU A 113 5.71 -7.97 11.16
CA LEU A 113 5.36 -8.53 9.86
C LEU A 113 6.62 -8.81 9.05
N ASN A 114 6.84 -10.05 8.68
CA ASN A 114 8.01 -10.49 7.94
C ASN A 114 7.65 -11.25 6.66
N VAL A 115 8.64 -11.42 5.79
CA VAL A 115 8.47 -12.10 4.49
C VAL A 115 7.94 -13.54 4.61
N PRO A 116 8.44 -14.38 5.52
CA PRO A 116 7.89 -15.73 5.73
C PRO A 116 6.39 -15.75 6.05
N MET A 117 5.90 -14.85 6.91
CA MET A 117 4.48 -14.75 7.23
C MET A 117 3.64 -14.41 6.00
N VAL A 118 4.11 -13.47 5.17
CA VAL A 118 3.44 -13.10 3.91
C VAL A 118 3.46 -14.27 2.92
N GLN A 119 4.55 -15.02 2.83
CA GLN A 119 4.62 -16.19 1.95
C GLN A 119 3.65 -17.30 2.38
N LYS A 120 3.55 -17.57 3.69
CA LYS A 120 2.58 -18.55 4.24
C LYS A 120 1.14 -18.12 3.89
N TRP A 121 0.80 -16.86 4.13
CA TRP A 121 -0.52 -16.32 3.76
C TRP A 121 -0.80 -16.43 2.25
N LYS A 122 0.20 -16.19 1.39
CA LYS A 122 0.04 -16.38 -0.06
C LYS A 122 -0.23 -17.84 -0.43
N GLN A 123 0.40 -18.78 0.27
CA GLN A 123 0.14 -20.19 0.07
C GLN A 123 -1.30 -20.55 0.47
N GLU A 124 -1.75 -20.12 1.64
CA GLU A 124 -3.12 -20.30 2.11
C GLU A 124 -4.17 -19.73 1.14
N LEU A 125 -3.90 -18.52 0.58
CA LEU A 125 -4.73 -17.94 -0.48
C LEU A 125 -4.75 -18.76 -1.78
N SER A 126 -3.64 -19.44 -2.09
CA SER A 126 -3.58 -20.30 -3.28
C SER A 126 -4.38 -21.57 -3.12
N GLU A 127 -4.46 -22.11 -1.90
CA GLU A 127 -5.23 -23.31 -1.55
C GLU A 127 -6.75 -23.06 -1.57
N GLN A 128 -7.20 -21.80 -1.46
CA GLN A 128 -8.63 -21.43 -1.53
C GLN A 128 -9.24 -21.53 -2.94
N GLY A 129 -8.49 -21.95 -3.95
CA GLY A 129 -9.01 -22.08 -5.31
C GLY A 129 -9.36 -20.77 -6.03
N LEU A 130 -8.94 -19.62 -5.49
CA LEU A 130 -9.19 -18.32 -6.08
C LEU A 130 -8.44 -18.14 -7.41
N ALA A 131 -9.08 -17.52 -8.40
CA ALA A 131 -8.45 -17.16 -9.66
C ALA A 131 -7.18 -16.31 -9.42
N ILE A 132 -6.15 -16.50 -10.25
CA ILE A 132 -4.89 -15.78 -10.14
C ILE A 132 -5.06 -14.25 -10.14
N VAL A 133 -6.01 -13.74 -10.95
CA VAL A 133 -6.34 -12.30 -11.00
C VAL A 133 -6.87 -11.81 -9.66
N THR A 134 -7.76 -12.59 -9.02
CA THR A 134 -8.31 -12.27 -7.70
C THR A 134 -7.19 -12.24 -6.64
N ARG A 135 -6.31 -13.24 -6.64
CA ARG A 135 -5.15 -13.28 -5.72
C ARG A 135 -4.22 -12.09 -5.92
N LYS A 136 -3.96 -11.70 -7.18
CA LYS A 136 -3.17 -10.50 -7.50
C LYS A 136 -3.82 -9.22 -7.02
N ASN A 137 -5.14 -9.11 -7.11
CA ASN A 137 -5.89 -7.95 -6.59
C ASN A 137 -5.81 -7.87 -5.05
N ILE A 138 -5.99 -9.00 -4.35
CA ILE A 138 -5.86 -9.06 -2.89
C ILE A 138 -4.45 -8.65 -2.45
N TYR A 139 -3.43 -9.21 -3.11
CA TYR A 139 -2.03 -8.83 -2.87
C TYR A 139 -1.81 -7.33 -3.12
N GLY A 140 -2.38 -6.77 -4.19
CA GLY A 140 -2.27 -5.36 -4.55
C GLY A 140 -2.80 -4.44 -3.46
N GLU A 141 -3.96 -4.73 -2.87
CA GLU A 141 -4.55 -3.96 -1.79
C GLU A 141 -3.72 -4.06 -0.50
N PHE A 142 -3.24 -5.25 -0.14
CA PHE A 142 -2.35 -5.41 1.01
C PHE A 142 -1.04 -4.67 0.83
N ARG A 143 -0.42 -4.77 -0.36
CA ARG A 143 0.78 -4.01 -0.70
C ARG A 143 0.56 -2.50 -0.58
N ALA A 144 -0.59 -2.00 -1.04
CA ALA A 144 -0.92 -0.58 -0.98
C ALA A 144 -1.04 -0.08 0.48
N MET A 145 -1.71 -0.84 1.34
CA MET A 145 -1.80 -0.54 2.77
C MET A 145 -0.41 -0.54 3.44
N MET A 146 0.44 -1.50 3.14
CA MET A 146 1.81 -1.54 3.69
C MET A 146 2.74 -0.48 3.10
N ASN A 147 2.50 -0.01 1.86
CA ASN A 147 3.18 1.15 1.30
C ASN A 147 2.80 2.45 2.04
N TYR A 148 1.55 2.56 2.48
CA TYR A 148 1.13 3.66 3.35
C TYR A 148 1.93 3.66 4.65
N ALA A 149 2.13 2.50 5.29
CA ALA A 149 2.97 2.40 6.49
C ALA A 149 4.43 2.83 6.25
N VAL A 150 4.98 2.54 5.06
CA VAL A 150 6.32 3.04 4.66
C VAL A 150 6.31 4.56 4.44
N LYS A 151 5.26 5.10 3.78
CA LYS A 151 5.08 6.54 3.55
C LYS A 151 4.99 7.32 4.87
N MET A 152 4.33 6.74 5.88
CA MET A 152 4.23 7.31 7.23
C MET A 152 5.48 7.06 8.10
N GLU A 153 6.52 6.48 7.52
CA GLU A 153 7.78 6.11 8.19
C GLU A 153 7.61 5.14 9.38
N TYR A 154 6.48 4.43 9.47
CA TYR A 154 6.26 3.41 10.50
C TYR A 154 7.18 2.21 10.34
N ILE A 155 7.45 1.79 9.10
CA ILE A 155 8.38 0.72 8.75
C ILE A 155 9.35 1.18 7.66
N PRO A 156 10.61 0.72 7.69
CA PRO A 156 11.61 1.15 6.70
C PRO A 156 11.42 0.52 5.31
N LYS A 157 10.78 -0.64 5.23
CA LYS A 157 10.57 -1.42 3.99
C LYS A 157 9.25 -2.17 4.05
N ASN A 158 8.62 -2.34 2.90
CA ASN A 158 7.39 -3.13 2.78
C ASN A 158 7.72 -4.62 2.58
N PRO A 159 7.42 -5.51 3.58
CA PRO A 159 7.72 -6.95 3.47
C PRO A 159 6.86 -7.65 2.40
N VAL A 160 5.68 -7.09 2.07
CA VAL A 160 4.80 -7.62 1.01
C VAL A 160 5.46 -7.47 -0.36
N ILE A 161 6.14 -6.35 -0.64
CA ILE A 161 6.91 -6.16 -1.87
C ILE A 161 8.03 -7.18 -1.96
N THR A 162 8.78 -7.36 -0.87
CA THR A 162 9.89 -8.32 -0.82
C THR A 162 9.42 -9.76 -1.04
N ALA A 163 8.23 -10.12 -0.54
CA ALA A 163 7.61 -11.42 -0.78
C ALA A 163 7.23 -11.66 -2.26
N GLY A 164 7.11 -10.62 -3.05
CA GLY A 164 6.75 -10.68 -4.47
C GLY A 164 5.29 -11.03 -4.73
N ASN A 165 4.79 -10.71 -5.92
CA ASN A 165 3.41 -11.00 -6.32
C ASN A 165 3.21 -12.48 -6.69
N PHE A 166 1.98 -12.90 -6.91
CA PHE A 166 1.64 -14.19 -7.47
C PHE A 166 2.12 -14.27 -8.93
N LYS A 167 2.84 -15.34 -9.26
CA LYS A 167 3.22 -15.61 -10.64
C LYS A 167 2.09 -16.41 -11.30
N ALA A 168 1.70 -16.02 -12.50
CA ALA A 168 0.83 -16.85 -13.32
C ALA A 168 1.62 -18.09 -13.77
N PRO A 169 1.01 -19.28 -13.82
CA PRO A 169 1.57 -20.40 -14.56
C PRO A 169 1.89 -19.97 -15.99
N LEU A 170 2.90 -20.59 -16.59
CA LEU A 170 3.20 -20.45 -18.03
C LEU A 170 2.11 -21.17 -18.84
N GLU A 171 0.86 -20.74 -18.68
CA GLU A 171 -0.22 -21.18 -19.55
C GLU A 171 -0.15 -20.38 -20.85
N ALA A 172 -0.42 -21.05 -21.98
CA ALA A 172 -0.61 -20.38 -23.26
C ALA A 172 -1.58 -19.22 -23.06
N LYS A 173 -1.23 -18.06 -23.57
CA LYS A 173 -2.15 -16.90 -23.57
C LYS A 173 -3.47 -17.39 -24.17
N LYS A 174 -4.55 -17.35 -23.40
CA LYS A 174 -5.88 -17.57 -23.97
C LYS A 174 -6.04 -16.56 -25.10
N GLU A 175 -6.30 -17.06 -26.29
CA GLU A 175 -6.63 -16.19 -27.40
C GLU A 175 -7.82 -15.32 -27.01
N MET A 176 -7.71 -14.05 -27.31
CA MET A 176 -8.79 -13.12 -27.04
C MET A 176 -9.90 -13.42 -28.05
N LEU A 177 -11.01 -13.93 -27.53
CA LEU A 177 -12.18 -14.17 -28.37
C LEU A 177 -12.74 -12.81 -28.80
N PHE A 178 -12.84 -12.60 -30.07
CA PHE A 178 -13.47 -11.43 -30.68
C PHE A 178 -14.32 -11.89 -31.89
N TYR A 179 -15.34 -11.14 -32.15
CA TYR A 179 -16.13 -11.37 -33.34
C TYR A 179 -15.45 -10.77 -34.56
N THR A 180 -15.38 -11.52 -35.67
CA THR A 180 -15.09 -10.93 -36.98
C THR A 180 -16.23 -9.99 -37.38
N PRO A 181 -16.00 -9.03 -38.31
CA PRO A 181 -17.07 -8.12 -38.75
C PRO A 181 -18.34 -8.84 -39.22
N ASP A 182 -18.19 -9.99 -39.88
CA ASP A 182 -19.33 -10.76 -40.36
C ASP A 182 -20.06 -11.55 -39.27
N GLU A 183 -19.31 -12.07 -38.30
CA GLU A 183 -19.90 -12.69 -37.10
C GLU A 183 -20.62 -11.64 -36.26
N PHE A 184 -20.04 -10.44 -36.12
CA PHE A 184 -20.68 -9.34 -35.40
C PHE A 184 -21.99 -8.90 -36.08
N LYS A 185 -22.02 -8.78 -37.42
CA LYS A 185 -23.26 -8.50 -38.17
C LYS A 185 -24.33 -9.54 -37.91
N LYS A 186 -23.98 -10.84 -37.95
CA LYS A 186 -24.89 -11.93 -37.61
C LYS A 186 -25.42 -11.81 -36.19
N TYR A 187 -24.52 -11.55 -35.23
CA TYR A 187 -24.89 -11.35 -33.84
C TYR A 187 -25.89 -10.20 -33.66
N ILE A 188 -25.63 -9.03 -34.27
CA ILE A 188 -26.50 -7.86 -34.20
C ILE A 188 -27.87 -8.13 -34.85
N SER A 189 -27.88 -8.83 -35.98
CA SER A 189 -29.12 -9.20 -36.64
C SER A 189 -29.96 -10.15 -35.76
N ALA A 190 -29.32 -11.13 -35.15
CA ALA A 190 -29.97 -12.04 -34.21
C ALA A 190 -30.49 -11.31 -32.98
N ALA A 191 -29.71 -10.38 -32.40
CA ALA A 191 -30.13 -9.58 -31.26
C ALA A 191 -31.34 -8.69 -31.58
N LYS A 192 -31.37 -8.10 -32.78
CA LYS A 192 -32.52 -7.33 -33.25
C LYS A 192 -33.77 -8.17 -33.38
N ASN A 193 -33.66 -9.34 -34.01
CA ASN A 193 -34.80 -10.25 -34.18
C ASN A 193 -35.32 -10.73 -32.81
N TYR A 194 -34.42 -11.02 -31.87
CA TYR A 194 -34.80 -11.41 -30.52
C TYR A 194 -35.54 -10.29 -29.78
N ALA A 195 -35.03 -9.05 -29.87
CA ALA A 195 -35.66 -7.88 -29.26
C ALA A 195 -37.05 -7.62 -29.87
N GLN A 196 -37.23 -7.77 -31.19
CA GLN A 196 -38.53 -7.61 -31.83
C GLN A 196 -39.50 -8.68 -31.39
N THR A 197 -39.10 -9.95 -31.34
CA THR A 197 -39.98 -11.04 -30.85
C THR A 197 -40.37 -10.81 -29.39
N ALA A 198 -39.49 -10.31 -28.55
CA ALA A 198 -39.74 -9.98 -27.15
C ALA A 198 -40.72 -8.79 -27.02
N GLU A 199 -40.57 -7.77 -27.90
CA GLU A 199 -41.53 -6.65 -27.97
C GLU A 199 -42.92 -7.09 -28.34
N ASP A 200 -43.07 -7.98 -29.36
CA ASP A 200 -44.32 -8.58 -29.75
C ASP A 200 -44.97 -9.38 -28.60
N GLY A 201 -44.12 -9.91 -27.69
CA GLY A 201 -44.53 -10.54 -26.43
C GLY A 201 -44.74 -9.58 -25.25
N GLY A 202 -44.62 -8.27 -25.44
CA GLY A 202 -44.79 -7.22 -24.45
C GLY A 202 -43.59 -6.83 -23.62
N SER A 203 -42.36 -7.31 -23.98
CA SER A 203 -41.12 -6.94 -23.28
C SER A 203 -40.30 -5.97 -24.15
N MET A 204 -39.92 -4.84 -23.57
CA MET A 204 -39.03 -3.82 -24.20
C MET A 204 -37.60 -3.90 -23.69
N TYR A 205 -37.30 -4.80 -22.75
CA TYR A 205 -36.00 -4.84 -22.08
C TYR A 205 -34.86 -5.24 -22.99
N GLU A 206 -35.10 -6.13 -23.93
CA GLU A 206 -34.13 -6.69 -24.87
C GLU A 206 -33.62 -5.65 -25.87
N TRP A 207 -34.40 -4.60 -26.14
CA TRP A 207 -33.97 -3.46 -26.97
C TRP A 207 -32.80 -2.71 -26.38
N ASN A 208 -32.66 -2.68 -25.06
CA ASN A 208 -31.53 -2.04 -24.40
C ASN A 208 -30.20 -2.72 -24.79
N TYR A 209 -30.18 -4.04 -24.90
CA TYR A 209 -28.99 -4.77 -25.35
C TYR A 209 -28.68 -4.51 -26.81
N TYR A 210 -29.69 -4.54 -27.68
CA TYR A 210 -29.51 -4.25 -29.09
C TYR A 210 -28.94 -2.85 -29.31
N VAL A 211 -29.48 -1.82 -28.66
CA VAL A 211 -29.01 -0.44 -28.79
C VAL A 211 -27.61 -0.31 -28.23
N PHE A 212 -27.29 -0.91 -27.06
CA PHE A 212 -25.97 -0.86 -26.44
C PHE A 212 -24.87 -1.37 -27.37
N PHE A 213 -25.11 -2.41 -28.16
CA PHE A 213 -24.11 -2.98 -29.05
C PHE A 213 -24.05 -2.30 -30.46
N ASN A 214 -24.93 -1.35 -30.73
CA ASN A 214 -24.96 -0.60 -32.00
C ASN A 214 -24.38 0.84 -31.89
N ILE A 215 -23.98 1.27 -30.68
CA ILE A 215 -23.32 2.54 -30.47
C ILE A 215 -21.81 2.34 -30.56
#